data_8492a2657b2e3561ffcfa2f8c4a83290
#
_entry.id   8492a2657b2e3561ffcfa2f8c4a83290
#
_cell.length_a   1.000
_cell.length_b   1.000
_cell.length_c   1.000
_cell.angle_alpha   90.00
_cell.angle_beta   90.00
_cell.angle_gamma   90.00
#
_symmetry.space_group_name_H-M   'P 1'
#
loop_
_entity.id
_entity.type
_entity.pdbx_description
1 polymer ?
#
loop_
_entity_poly.entity_id
_entity_poly.type
_entity_poly.pdbx_seq_one_letter_code
_entity_poly.pdbx_strand_id
1 'polypeptide(L)' 'MPSRRPRPVAGAVLADARGDSRALRVTWHDEAGVVVLSVWRDNLCTASVRLSPTEAAELVRTLTAGLPRDAAVTGRATGA' A
#
# COMPACT_ATOMS: atom_id res chain seq x y z
N MET A 1 20.78 -17.76 -8.86
CA MET A 1 20.51 -17.40 -8.69
C MET A 1 20.10 -16.94 -8.32
N PRO A 2 20.18 -16.95 -8.34
CA PRO A 2 19.74 -16.48 -8.00
C PRO A 2 19.25 -15.99 -7.61
N SER A 3 19.31 -15.84 -7.78
CA SER A 3 18.97 -15.54 -7.21
C SER A 3 18.18 -14.70 -6.92
N ARG A 4 17.44 -14.87 -6.85
CA ARG A 4 16.59 -14.11 -6.58
C ARG A 4 16.38 -14.00 -5.23
N ARG A 5 16.82 -13.29 -4.66
CA ARG A 5 16.60 -13.08 -3.47
C ARG A 5 15.42 -12.37 -3.38
N PRO A 6 14.60 -12.62 -2.56
CA PRO A 6 13.42 -11.90 -2.46
C PRO A 6 13.75 -10.49 -2.19
N ARG A 7 13.28 -9.63 -3.01
CA ARG A 7 13.50 -8.36 -2.75
C ARG A 7 12.62 -7.96 -1.68
N PRO A 8 12.96 -7.00 -0.87
CA PRO A 8 12.09 -6.49 0.14
C PRO A 8 10.81 -6.09 -0.53
N VAL A 9 9.74 -6.62 -0.07
CA VAL A 9 8.47 -6.31 -0.65
C VAL A 9 8.08 -4.92 -0.24
N ALA A 10 7.75 -4.10 -1.19
CA ALA A 10 7.21 -2.82 -0.87
C ALA A 10 5.83 -3.04 -0.27
N GLY A 11 5.66 -2.68 0.94
CA GLY A 11 4.39 -2.92 1.59
C GLY A 11 4.17 -1.97 2.73
N ALA A 12 2.91 -1.83 3.11
CA ALA A 12 2.55 -0.93 4.20
C ALA A 12 1.26 -1.42 4.84
N VAL A 13 1.11 -1.08 6.11
CA VAL A 13 -0.13 -1.30 6.82
C VAL A 13 -0.59 0.06 7.32
N LEU A 14 -1.78 0.45 6.89
CA LEU A 14 -2.31 1.77 7.18
C LEU A 14 -3.56 1.62 8.03
N ALA A 15 -3.60 2.34 9.14
CA ALA A 15 -4.72 2.22 10.05
C ALA A 15 -5.92 3.00 9.55
N ASP A 16 -7.09 2.46 9.80
CA ASP A 16 -8.32 3.18 9.52
C ASP A 16 -8.37 4.43 10.38
N ALA A 17 -8.75 5.54 9.77
CA ALA A 17 -8.76 6.81 10.48
C ALA A 17 -9.74 6.82 11.65
N ARG A 18 -10.73 5.95 11.62
CA ARG A 18 -11.69 5.85 12.72
C ARG A 18 -11.17 5.05 13.89
N GLY A 19 -10.09 4.32 13.69
CA GLY A 19 -9.46 3.61 14.79
C GLY A 19 -10.23 2.43 15.31
N ASP A 20 -10.96 1.72 14.46
CA ASP A 20 -11.81 0.63 14.92
C ASP A 20 -11.24 -0.73 14.55
N SER A 21 -9.95 -0.89 14.64
CA SER A 21 -9.26 -2.16 14.38
C SER A 21 -9.19 -2.53 12.92
N ARG A 22 -9.57 -1.63 12.06
CA ARG A 22 -9.45 -1.89 10.63
C ARG A 22 -8.15 -1.34 10.10
N ALA A 23 -7.65 -2.01 9.09
CA ALA A 23 -6.40 -1.59 8.46
C ALA A 23 -6.43 -1.95 7.00
N LEU A 24 -5.71 -1.18 6.22
CA LEU A 24 -5.48 -1.47 4.82
C LEU A 24 -4.05 -1.98 4.70
N ARG A 25 -3.89 -3.13 4.11
CA ARG A 25 -2.57 -3.66 3.85
C ARG A 25 -2.29 -3.57 2.37
N VAL A 26 -1.15 -3.03 2.01
CA VAL A 26 -0.74 -2.86 0.62
C VAL A 26 0.52 -3.66 0.42
N THR A 27 0.51 -4.57 -0.53
CA THR A 27 1.67 -5.44 -0.76
C THR A 27 1.90 -5.64 -2.24
N TRP A 28 3.10 -5.36 -2.70
CA TRP A 28 3.47 -5.66 -4.07
C TRP A 28 3.85 -7.11 -4.21
N HIS A 29 3.33 -7.74 -5.23
CA HIS A 29 3.70 -9.10 -5.61
C HIS A 29 4.42 -9.02 -6.94
N ASP A 30 5.73 -8.91 -6.87
CA ASP A 30 6.52 -8.67 -8.07
C ASP A 30 6.39 -9.74 -9.11
N GLU A 31 6.38 -10.99 -8.67
CA GLU A 31 6.33 -12.07 -9.64
C GLU A 31 5.00 -12.08 -10.38
N ALA A 32 3.97 -11.57 -9.81
CA ALA A 32 2.67 -11.50 -10.46
C ALA A 32 2.43 -10.15 -11.11
N GLY A 33 3.26 -9.18 -10.82
CA GLY A 33 3.11 -7.84 -11.40
C GLY A 33 1.90 -7.10 -10.92
N VAL A 34 1.47 -7.35 -9.69
CA VAL A 34 0.28 -6.68 -9.16
C VAL A 34 0.54 -6.20 -7.75
N VAL A 35 -0.23 -5.21 -7.34
CA VAL A 35 -0.26 -4.82 -5.95
C VAL A 35 -1.59 -5.30 -5.38
N VAL A 36 -1.54 -5.84 -4.19
CA VAL A 36 -2.73 -6.32 -3.51
C VAL A 36 -3.05 -5.36 -2.39
N LEU A 37 -4.27 -4.85 -2.40
CA LEU A 37 -4.78 -4.03 -1.32
C LEU A 37 -5.81 -4.87 -0.59
N SER A 38 -5.63 -5.05 0.71
CA SER A 38 -6.53 -5.88 1.48
C SER A 38 -6.98 -5.14 2.72
N VAL A 39 -8.25 -5.36 3.05
CA VAL A 39 -8.85 -4.75 4.21
C VAL A 39 -8.90 -5.79 5.31
N TRP A 40 -8.37 -5.42 6.46
CA TRP A 40 -8.29 -6.32 7.60
C TRP A 40 -9.05 -5.74 8.77
N ARG A 41 -9.68 -6.61 9.49
CA ARG A 41 -10.30 -6.22 10.73
C ARG A 41 -9.80 -7.20 11.78
N ASP A 42 -9.14 -6.68 12.77
CA ASP A 42 -8.39 -7.49 13.70
C ASP A 42 -7.41 -8.34 12.89
N ASN A 43 -7.46 -9.62 12.96
CA ASN A 43 -6.58 -10.47 12.19
C ASN A 43 -7.26 -11.17 11.03
N LEU A 44 -8.39 -10.64 10.63
CA LEU A 44 -9.18 -11.28 9.61
C LEU A 44 -9.21 -10.42 8.35
N CYS A 45 -8.82 -11.00 7.23
CA CYS A 45 -8.91 -10.30 5.95
C CYS A 45 -10.35 -10.38 5.46
N THR A 46 -10.96 -9.23 5.28
CA THR A 46 -12.36 -9.18 4.89
C THR A 46 -12.57 -8.92 3.42
N ALA A 47 -11.58 -8.41 2.74
CA ALA A 47 -11.71 -8.12 1.31
C ALA A 47 -10.34 -7.83 0.74
N SER A 48 -10.20 -8.03 -0.55
CA SER A 48 -8.96 -7.66 -1.22
C SER A 48 -9.24 -7.33 -2.67
N VAL A 49 -8.33 -6.56 -3.26
CA VAL A 49 -8.38 -6.23 -4.66
C VAL A 49 -6.95 -6.21 -5.17
N ARG A 50 -6.77 -6.66 -6.40
CA ARG A 50 -5.47 -6.62 -7.04
C ARG A 50 -5.48 -5.55 -8.11
N LEU A 51 -4.47 -4.72 -8.11
CA LEU A 51 -4.37 -3.66 -9.10
C LEU A 51 -3.17 -3.93 -9.98
N SER A 52 -3.38 -3.76 -11.29
CA SER A 52 -2.26 -3.76 -12.22
C SER A 52 -1.40 -2.53 -11.97
N PRO A 53 -0.18 -2.51 -12.51
CA PRO A 53 0.64 -1.31 -12.37
C PRO A 53 -0.04 -0.05 -12.90
N THR A 54 -0.80 -0.17 -13.96
CA THR A 54 -1.50 0.99 -14.50
C THR A 54 -2.54 1.51 -13.52
N GLU A 55 -3.32 0.62 -12.94
CA GLU A 55 -4.33 1.03 -11.97
C GLU A 55 -3.68 1.53 -10.69
N ALA A 56 -2.58 0.93 -10.30
CA ALA A 56 -1.86 1.40 -9.13
C ALA A 56 -1.35 2.81 -9.34
N ALA A 57 -0.85 3.10 -10.55
CA ALA A 57 -0.38 4.46 -10.85
C ALA A 57 -1.52 5.46 -10.77
N GLU A 58 -2.71 5.04 -11.19
CA GLU A 58 -3.86 5.92 -11.10
C GLU A 58 -4.21 6.21 -9.64
N LEU A 59 -4.11 5.19 -8.80
CA LEU A 59 -4.35 5.38 -7.37
C LEU A 59 -3.35 6.38 -6.79
N VAL A 60 -2.09 6.24 -7.17
CA VAL A 60 -1.07 7.16 -6.70
C VAL A 60 -1.41 8.59 -7.10
N ARG A 61 -1.80 8.79 -8.34
CA ARG A 61 -2.14 10.14 -8.80
C ARG A 61 -3.33 10.70 -8.05
N THR A 62 -4.33 9.87 -7.83
CA THR A 62 -5.53 10.31 -7.14
C THR A 62 -5.24 10.71 -5.71
N LEU A 63 -4.46 9.89 -5.03
CA LEU A 63 -4.13 10.19 -3.64
C LEU A 63 -3.25 11.43 -3.54
N THR A 64 -2.28 11.53 -4.43
CA THR A 64 -1.36 12.66 -4.41
C THR A 64 -2.11 13.97 -4.65
N ALA A 65 -3.07 13.95 -5.56
CA ALA A 65 -3.80 15.14 -5.89
C ALA A 65 -4.60 15.70 -4.72
N GLY A 66 -5.01 14.82 -3.81
CA GLY A 66 -5.81 15.25 -2.67
C GLY A 66 -5.03 15.52 -1.41
N LEU A 67 -3.74 15.20 -1.39
CA LEU A 67 -2.96 15.37 -0.18
C LEU A 67 -2.58 16.83 0.02
N PRO A 68 -2.57 17.29 1.26
CA PRO A 68 -2.04 18.62 1.54
C PRO A 68 -0.57 18.68 1.20
N ARG A 69 -0.12 19.88 0.81
CA ARG A 69 1.26 20.04 0.42
C ARG A 69 2.23 19.65 1.47
N ASP A 70 1.90 19.84 2.73
CA ASP A 70 2.82 19.55 3.80
C ASP A 70 2.68 18.13 4.31
N ALA A 71 1.88 17.31 3.66
CA ALA A 71 1.85 15.90 4.03
C ALA A 71 3.15 15.26 3.60
N ALA A 72 3.57 14.22 4.30
CA ALA A 72 4.84 13.61 4.05
C ALA A 72 4.78 12.66 2.87
N VAL A 73 4.40 13.18 1.75
CA VAL A 73 4.33 12.36 0.55
C VAL A 73 5.69 11.90 0.12
N THR A 74 6.66 12.77 0.33
CA THR A 74 7.99 12.43 -0.09
C THR A 74 8.65 11.55 0.89
N GLY A 75 7.94 11.36 1.78
CA GLY A 75 8.49 10.58 2.62
C GLY A 75 9.46 11.02 3.51
N ARG A 76 9.72 11.17 3.67
CA ARG A 76 10.29 11.17 4.43
C ARG A 76 10.02 11.58 5.29
N ALA A 77 9.67 11.28 5.65
CA ALA A 77 9.43 11.63 6.25
C ALA A 77 9.67 11.85 7.16
N THR A 78 9.69 11.74 7.35
CA THR A 78 9.92 11.87 7.93
C THR A 78 10.08 12.23 8.70
N GLY A 79 10.04 12.15 8.73
CA GLY A 79 10.19 12.44 9.29
C GLY A 79 10.39 12.69 9.69
N ALA A 80 10.44 12.69 9.55
CA ALA A 80 10.68 12.96 9.91
C ALA A 80 10.67 13.17 10.27
#